data_dd606af403b2f3baa472995c572528f2
#
_entry.id   dd606af403b2f3baa472995c572528f2
#
_cell.length_a   1.000
_cell.length_b   1.000
_cell.length_c   1.000
_cell.angle_alpha   90.00
_cell.angle_beta   90.00
_cell.angle_gamma   90.00
#
_symmetry.space_group_name_H-M   'P 1'
#
loop_
_entity.id
_entity.type
_entity.pdbx_description
1 polymer ?
#
loop_
_entity_poly.entity_id
_entity_poly.type
_entity_poly.pdbx_seq_one_letter_code
_entity_poly.pdbx_strand_id
1 'polypeptide(L)'
;ASNSGLSSTMLSLIDNGYESSSEGIDHEFNPDFFIKNNQEFDLNNILITAIHTPGHMGNHVCFQYNKVLFSGDHVMGWATSMVSPPYGDLTQFMASCRLLQTKEFNLFLPGHGDPVKNPSERLSFLVNHRLERESQIKEAIKETALTAFEITEIIYTDIDSSLIPAATRNVFAHLIDLDARGLLKFQDNISEKSKAMLQHK
;
A
#
# COMPACT_ATOMS: atom_id res chain seq x y z
N ALA A 1 -11.51 10.96 -11.22
CA ALA A 1 -10.32 10.85 -10.35
C ALA A 1 -10.68 11.13 -8.89
N SER A 2 -11.54 12.13 -8.58
CA SER A 2 -11.91 12.50 -7.20
C SER A 2 -12.58 11.37 -6.38
N ASN A 3 -13.08 10.33 -7.03
CA ASN A 3 -13.75 9.19 -6.37
C ASN A 3 -12.89 7.92 -6.30
N SER A 4 -11.62 7.99 -6.73
CA SER A 4 -10.73 6.82 -6.78
C SER A 4 -10.12 6.44 -5.42
N GLY A 5 -10.34 7.23 -4.36
CA GLY A 5 -9.70 7.03 -3.05
C GLY A 5 -8.22 7.41 -3.00
N LEU A 6 -7.67 7.98 -4.08
CA LEU A 6 -6.26 8.41 -4.14
C LEU A 6 -6.03 9.67 -3.30
N SER A 7 -4.87 9.74 -2.63
CA SER A 7 -4.42 10.95 -1.94
C SER A 7 -4.06 12.06 -2.93
N SER A 8 -4.01 13.30 -2.44
CA SER A 8 -3.61 14.46 -3.27
C SER A 8 -2.23 14.30 -3.89
N THR A 9 -1.30 13.68 -3.17
CA THR A 9 0.05 13.38 -3.67
C THR A 9 -0.01 12.40 -4.85
N MET A 10 -0.81 11.33 -4.76
CA MET A 10 -0.95 10.35 -5.83
C MET A 10 -1.64 10.96 -7.06
N LEU A 11 -2.65 11.81 -6.86
CA LEU A 11 -3.27 12.55 -7.96
C LEU A 11 -2.27 13.49 -8.65
N SER A 12 -1.43 14.19 -7.88
CA SER A 12 -0.38 15.05 -8.43
C SER A 12 0.66 14.27 -9.25
N LEU A 13 1.00 13.05 -8.86
CA LEU A 13 1.90 12.19 -9.65
C LEU A 13 1.28 11.87 -11.02
N ILE A 14 -0.02 11.52 -11.05
CA ILE A 14 -0.75 11.25 -12.30
C ILE A 14 -0.79 12.50 -13.19
N ASP A 15 -1.13 13.65 -12.61
CA ASP A 15 -1.21 14.92 -13.33
C ASP A 15 0.15 15.35 -13.90
N ASN A 16 1.25 14.97 -13.25
CA ASN A 16 2.62 15.20 -13.73
C ASN A 16 3.12 14.09 -14.69
N GLY A 17 2.25 13.19 -15.14
CA GLY A 17 2.56 12.17 -16.15
C GLY A 17 3.36 10.98 -15.60
N TYR A 18 3.34 10.75 -14.27
CA TYR A 18 3.91 9.53 -13.72
C TYR A 18 2.98 8.34 -14.04
N GLU A 19 3.44 7.49 -14.92
CA GLU A 19 2.78 6.22 -15.27
C GLU A 19 3.54 5.08 -14.61
N SER A 20 2.90 4.39 -13.67
CA SER A 20 3.37 3.06 -13.30
C SER A 20 2.85 2.06 -14.33
N SER A 21 3.53 0.92 -14.49
CA SER A 21 2.96 -0.20 -15.23
C SER A 21 1.56 -0.50 -14.67
N SER A 22 0.53 -0.10 -15.41
CA SER A 22 -0.88 -0.18 -15.01
C SER A 22 -1.46 -1.60 -15.19
N GLU A 23 -0.64 -2.62 -15.03
CA GLU A 23 -1.09 -4.01 -15.13
C GLU A 23 -2.23 -4.25 -14.15
N GLY A 24 -3.38 -4.61 -14.70
CA GLY A 24 -4.58 -4.92 -13.91
C GLY A 24 -5.51 -3.75 -13.59
N ILE A 25 -5.26 -2.55 -14.12
CA ILE A 25 -6.17 -1.42 -13.94
C ILE A 25 -7.05 -1.25 -15.18
N ASP A 26 -8.34 -1.40 -14.98
CA ASP A 26 -9.33 -1.05 -15.98
C ASP A 26 -9.71 0.44 -15.84
N HIS A 27 -9.17 1.26 -16.73
CA HIS A 27 -9.46 2.70 -16.75
C HIS A 27 -10.85 3.05 -17.27
N GLU A 28 -11.51 2.11 -17.96
CA GLU A 28 -12.86 2.27 -18.51
C GLU A 28 -13.94 1.74 -17.55
N PHE A 29 -13.52 1.11 -16.44
CA PHE A 29 -14.45 0.57 -15.47
C PHE A 29 -15.40 1.65 -14.93
N ASN A 30 -16.68 1.45 -15.15
CA ASN A 30 -17.74 2.34 -14.70
C ASN A 30 -18.75 1.53 -13.86
N PRO A 31 -18.71 1.63 -12.52
CA PRO A 31 -19.60 0.84 -11.67
C PRO A 31 -21.04 1.33 -11.73
N ASP A 32 -22.01 0.41 -11.67
CA ASP A 32 -23.42 0.75 -11.53
C ASP A 32 -23.73 1.39 -10.19
N PHE A 33 -23.00 1.00 -9.13
CA PHE A 33 -23.18 1.50 -7.78
C PHE A 33 -21.85 1.75 -7.08
N PHE A 34 -21.79 2.84 -6.29
CA PHE A 34 -20.67 3.13 -5.43
C PHE A 34 -20.90 2.58 -4.02
N ILE A 35 -19.92 1.87 -3.49
CA ILE A 35 -19.94 1.33 -2.12
C ILE A 35 -19.39 2.40 -1.17
N LYS A 36 -20.09 2.58 -0.02
CA LYS A 36 -19.63 3.45 1.07
C LYS A 36 -18.93 2.62 2.15
N ASN A 37 -17.99 3.25 2.84
CA ASN A 37 -17.38 2.61 4.01
C ASN A 37 -18.44 2.29 5.08
N ASN A 38 -18.35 1.10 5.67
CA ASN A 38 -19.31 0.52 6.60
C ASN A 38 -20.73 0.32 6.02
N GLN A 39 -20.87 0.29 4.69
CA GLN A 39 -22.13 -0.08 4.07
C GLN A 39 -22.41 -1.56 4.31
N GLU A 40 -23.64 -1.86 4.70
CA GLU A 40 -24.14 -3.22 4.92
C GLU A 40 -24.97 -3.70 3.73
N PHE A 41 -24.81 -4.96 3.38
CA PHE A 41 -25.55 -5.67 2.34
C PHE A 41 -26.20 -6.89 2.96
N ASP A 42 -27.52 -7.00 2.86
CA ASP A 42 -28.28 -8.20 3.23
C ASP A 42 -28.43 -9.09 1.99
N LEU A 43 -27.72 -10.23 2.02
CA LEU A 43 -27.77 -11.26 1.00
C LEU A 43 -28.54 -12.46 1.55
N ASN A 44 -29.87 -12.40 1.59
CA ASN A 44 -30.74 -13.46 2.10
C ASN A 44 -30.40 -13.86 3.56
N ASN A 45 -30.44 -12.90 4.47
CA ASN A 45 -30.06 -13.01 5.88
C ASN A 45 -28.57 -13.23 6.16
N ILE A 46 -27.71 -13.04 5.15
CA ILE A 46 -26.26 -12.98 5.31
C ILE A 46 -25.87 -11.49 5.25
N LEU A 47 -25.59 -10.90 6.42
CA LEU A 47 -25.19 -9.50 6.49
C LEU A 47 -23.68 -9.37 6.24
N ILE A 48 -23.31 -8.67 5.17
CA ILE A 48 -21.93 -8.37 4.79
C ILE A 48 -21.69 -6.87 4.94
N THR A 49 -20.59 -6.51 5.62
CA THR A 49 -20.17 -5.11 5.80
C THR A 49 -18.96 -4.79 4.93
N ALA A 50 -19.05 -3.73 4.14
CA ALA A 50 -17.92 -3.20 3.37
C ALA A 50 -17.02 -2.35 4.27
N ILE A 51 -15.72 -2.62 4.27
CA ILE A 51 -14.70 -1.82 4.99
C ILE A 51 -13.75 -1.24 3.96
N HIS A 52 -13.73 0.07 3.81
CA HIS A 52 -12.78 0.75 2.93
C HIS A 52 -11.37 0.63 3.50
N THR A 53 -10.49 -0.02 2.76
CA THR A 53 -9.10 -0.33 3.14
C THR A 53 -8.14 0.11 2.04
N PRO A 54 -8.04 1.43 1.78
CA PRO A 54 -7.15 1.94 0.75
C PRO A 54 -5.68 1.66 1.08
N GLY A 55 -4.85 1.62 0.05
CA GLY A 55 -3.40 1.50 0.21
C GLY A 55 -2.73 0.59 -0.80
N HIS A 56 -3.19 -0.66 -0.98
CA HIS A 56 -2.81 -1.46 -2.16
C HIS A 56 -3.33 -0.79 -3.43
N MET A 57 -4.61 -0.40 -3.40
CA MET A 57 -5.29 0.47 -4.37
C MET A 57 -6.12 1.50 -3.60
N GLY A 58 -6.26 2.71 -4.13
CA GLY A 58 -7.01 3.78 -3.47
C GLY A 58 -8.49 3.46 -3.23
N ASN A 59 -9.11 2.64 -4.07
CA ASN A 59 -10.50 2.22 -3.99
C ASN A 59 -10.69 0.82 -3.39
N HIS A 60 -9.67 0.24 -2.74
CA HIS A 60 -9.73 -1.11 -2.19
C HIS A 60 -10.77 -1.22 -1.07
N VAL A 61 -11.56 -2.29 -1.09
CA VAL A 61 -12.58 -2.62 -0.09
C VAL A 61 -12.42 -4.06 0.36
N CYS A 62 -12.40 -4.28 1.67
CA CYS A 62 -12.60 -5.58 2.28
C CYS A 62 -14.07 -5.81 2.61
N PHE A 63 -14.51 -7.05 2.64
CA PHE A 63 -15.88 -7.42 3.04
C PHE A 63 -15.82 -8.28 4.28
N GLN A 64 -16.57 -7.86 5.31
CA GLN A 64 -16.66 -8.57 6.58
C GLN A 64 -17.97 -9.36 6.66
N TYR A 65 -17.86 -10.63 7.04
CA TYR A 65 -18.98 -11.48 7.46
C TYR A 65 -18.65 -12.07 8.84
N ASN A 66 -19.37 -11.65 9.88
CA ASN A 66 -19.05 -12.03 11.26
C ASN A 66 -17.57 -11.77 11.61
N LYS A 67 -16.81 -12.81 11.99
CA LYS A 67 -15.37 -12.76 12.28
C LYS A 67 -14.49 -13.20 11.09
N VAL A 68 -15.05 -13.25 9.89
CA VAL A 68 -14.33 -13.54 8.64
C VAL A 68 -14.22 -12.28 7.82
N LEU A 69 -13.04 -12.01 7.27
CA LEU A 69 -12.79 -10.90 6.37
C LEU A 69 -12.33 -11.43 5.00
N PHE A 70 -13.02 -11.04 3.96
CA PHE A 70 -12.53 -11.16 2.58
C PHE A 70 -11.58 -9.99 2.37
N SER A 71 -10.27 -10.26 2.50
CA SER A 71 -9.25 -9.21 2.58
C SER A 71 -8.73 -8.73 1.22
N GLY A 72 -9.16 -9.37 0.12
CA GLY A 72 -8.64 -9.06 -1.21
C GLY A 72 -7.11 -9.12 -1.23
N ASP A 73 -6.49 -8.16 -1.90
CA ASP A 73 -5.03 -8.06 -1.99
C ASP A 73 -4.42 -7.11 -0.94
N HIS A 74 -5.26 -6.57 -0.03
CA HIS A 74 -4.74 -5.77 1.08
C HIS A 74 -3.97 -6.61 2.09
N VAL A 75 -4.45 -7.83 2.41
CA VAL A 75 -3.76 -8.77 3.30
C VAL A 75 -3.77 -10.16 2.69
N MET A 76 -2.59 -10.65 2.29
CA MET A 76 -2.33 -12.00 1.80
C MET A 76 -1.43 -12.77 2.79
N GLY A 77 -1.53 -14.10 2.78
CA GLY A 77 -0.74 -14.96 3.68
C GLY A 77 0.71 -15.18 3.23
N TRP A 78 0.94 -15.25 1.92
CA TRP A 78 2.20 -15.69 1.32
C TRP A 78 3.15 -14.53 0.96
N ALA A 79 2.64 -13.32 0.74
CA ALA A 79 3.45 -12.16 0.36
C ALA A 79 3.01 -10.90 1.11
N THR A 80 3.88 -9.93 1.21
CA THR A 80 3.51 -8.56 1.57
C THR A 80 2.84 -7.92 0.38
N SER A 81 1.67 -7.33 0.57
CA SER A 81 0.94 -6.66 -0.51
C SER A 81 1.79 -5.59 -1.15
N MET A 82 1.78 -5.53 -2.47
CA MET A 82 2.48 -4.47 -3.20
C MET A 82 1.75 -3.14 -2.97
N VAL A 83 2.54 -2.10 -2.72
CA VAL A 83 2.05 -0.71 -2.67
C VAL A 83 2.81 0.05 -3.75
N SER A 84 2.15 0.30 -4.88
CA SER A 84 2.77 0.88 -6.07
C SER A 84 2.13 2.22 -6.41
N PRO A 85 2.83 3.35 -6.17
CA PRO A 85 2.35 4.64 -6.67
C PRO A 85 2.16 4.62 -8.20
N PRO A 86 1.21 5.38 -8.76
CA PRO A 86 0.34 6.33 -8.08
C PRO A 86 -0.97 5.73 -7.56
N TYR A 87 -1.24 4.46 -7.80
CA TYR A 87 -2.51 3.82 -7.43
C TYR A 87 -2.49 3.23 -6.02
N GLY A 88 -1.30 2.85 -5.53
CA GLY A 88 -1.05 2.44 -4.16
C GLY A 88 -0.44 3.57 -3.31
N ASP A 89 -0.82 3.63 -2.03
CA ASP A 89 -0.40 4.66 -1.08
C ASP A 89 -0.03 4.01 0.26
N LEU A 90 1.24 4.15 0.67
CA LEU A 90 1.74 3.48 1.87
C LEU A 90 1.14 4.07 3.16
N THR A 91 0.91 5.37 3.21
CA THR A 91 0.25 6.02 4.35
C THR A 91 -1.13 5.42 4.58
N GLN A 92 -1.91 5.29 3.49
CA GLN A 92 -3.24 4.68 3.52
C GLN A 92 -3.15 3.19 3.86
N PHE A 93 -2.20 2.45 3.29
CA PHE A 93 -1.99 1.02 3.58
C PHE A 93 -1.75 0.78 5.08
N MET A 94 -0.84 1.55 5.68
CA MET A 94 -0.54 1.45 7.11
C MET A 94 -1.74 1.83 7.98
N ALA A 95 -2.50 2.87 7.60
CA ALA A 95 -3.72 3.24 8.31
C ALA A 95 -4.79 2.14 8.23
N SER A 96 -4.97 1.53 7.06
CA SER A 96 -5.90 0.41 6.85
C SER A 96 -5.50 -0.84 7.65
N CYS A 97 -4.21 -1.19 7.69
CA CYS A 97 -3.73 -2.29 8.55
C CYS A 97 -4.04 -2.01 10.03
N ARG A 98 -3.77 -0.80 10.51
CA ARG A 98 -4.08 -0.40 11.91
C ARG A 98 -5.58 -0.41 12.18
N LEU A 99 -6.41 0.04 11.25
CA LEU A 99 -7.87 -0.07 11.35
C LEU A 99 -8.31 -1.53 11.52
N LEU A 100 -7.77 -2.44 10.72
CA LEU A 100 -8.10 -3.86 10.83
C LEU A 100 -7.60 -4.48 12.16
N GLN A 101 -6.49 -3.99 12.72
CA GLN A 101 -6.00 -4.42 14.05
C GLN A 101 -6.93 -4.01 15.20
N THR A 102 -7.79 -3.00 15.04
CA THR A 102 -8.78 -2.63 16.06
C THR A 102 -10.01 -3.54 16.11
N LYS A 103 -10.12 -4.47 15.15
CA LYS A 103 -11.25 -5.40 15.01
C LYS A 103 -10.83 -6.83 15.32
N GLU A 104 -11.77 -7.66 15.71
CA GLU A 104 -11.54 -9.08 15.96
C GLU A 104 -11.92 -9.92 14.75
N PHE A 105 -10.95 -10.63 14.20
CA PHE A 105 -11.15 -11.58 13.13
C PHE A 105 -10.56 -12.95 13.48
N ASN A 106 -11.23 -14.03 13.04
CA ASN A 106 -10.74 -15.40 13.17
C ASN A 106 -10.06 -15.89 11.89
N LEU A 107 -10.40 -15.28 10.75
CA LEU A 107 -9.96 -15.76 9.44
C LEU A 107 -9.94 -14.59 8.44
N PHE A 108 -8.86 -14.51 7.64
CA PHE A 108 -8.89 -13.73 6.41
C PHE A 108 -8.92 -14.67 5.21
N LEU A 109 -9.73 -14.29 4.22
CA LEU A 109 -9.83 -14.90 2.90
C LEU A 109 -9.28 -13.91 1.87
N PRO A 110 -8.02 -14.06 1.46
CA PRO A 110 -7.40 -13.15 0.49
C PRO A 110 -7.88 -13.40 -0.94
N GLY A 111 -7.59 -12.45 -1.84
CA GLY A 111 -7.82 -12.59 -3.26
C GLY A 111 -6.95 -13.68 -3.89
N HIS A 112 -5.74 -13.88 -3.34
CA HIS A 112 -4.76 -14.86 -3.81
C HIS A 112 -4.11 -15.61 -2.64
N GLY A 113 -3.88 -16.92 -2.84
CA GLY A 113 -3.21 -17.79 -1.87
C GLY A 113 -4.14 -18.37 -0.81
N ASP A 114 -3.54 -18.98 0.19
CA ASP A 114 -4.26 -19.69 1.25
C ASP A 114 -4.93 -18.76 2.28
N PRO A 115 -6.00 -19.23 2.95
CA PRO A 115 -6.62 -18.52 4.05
C PRO A 115 -5.64 -18.20 5.19
N VAL A 116 -5.71 -16.99 5.75
CA VAL A 116 -4.89 -16.53 6.87
C VAL A 116 -5.60 -16.86 8.17
N LYS A 117 -5.12 -17.89 8.88
CA LYS A 117 -5.74 -18.41 10.09
C LYS A 117 -5.42 -17.59 11.35
N ASN A 118 -4.34 -16.78 11.32
CA ASN A 118 -3.92 -15.92 12.42
C ASN A 118 -3.92 -14.45 11.96
N PRO A 119 -5.09 -13.80 11.80
CA PRO A 119 -5.21 -12.45 11.27
C PRO A 119 -4.41 -11.39 12.03
N SER A 120 -4.46 -11.41 13.36
CA SER A 120 -3.76 -10.45 14.23
C SER A 120 -2.24 -10.54 14.09
N GLU A 121 -1.70 -11.76 14.07
CA GLU A 121 -0.27 -12.00 13.86
C GLU A 121 0.16 -11.52 12.46
N ARG A 122 -0.65 -11.85 11.45
CA ARG A 122 -0.36 -11.43 10.06
C ARG A 122 -0.37 -9.92 9.89
N LEU A 123 -1.34 -9.21 10.46
CA LEU A 123 -1.38 -7.74 10.44
C LEU A 123 -0.17 -7.15 11.15
N SER A 124 0.19 -7.70 12.31
CA SER A 124 1.37 -7.25 13.06
C SER A 124 2.65 -7.47 12.27
N PHE A 125 2.79 -8.61 11.60
CA PHE A 125 3.91 -8.88 10.71
C PHE A 125 4.00 -7.84 9.58
N LEU A 126 2.88 -7.55 8.89
CA LEU A 126 2.86 -6.60 7.77
C LEU A 126 3.27 -5.19 8.24
N VAL A 127 2.73 -4.72 9.35
CA VAL A 127 3.07 -3.41 9.92
C VAL A 127 4.55 -3.36 10.30
N ASN A 128 5.06 -4.35 11.02
CA ASN A 128 6.46 -4.40 11.47
C ASN A 128 7.42 -4.49 10.28
N HIS A 129 7.11 -5.32 9.28
CA HIS A 129 7.91 -5.42 8.06
C HIS A 129 8.03 -4.05 7.34
N ARG A 130 6.94 -3.28 7.26
CA ARG A 130 6.98 -1.93 6.66
C ARG A 130 7.82 -0.96 7.50
N LEU A 131 7.72 -0.98 8.83
CA LEU A 131 8.53 -0.15 9.72
C LEU A 131 10.02 -0.51 9.66
N GLU A 132 10.35 -1.79 9.58
CA GLU A 132 11.72 -2.24 9.40
C GLU A 132 12.29 -1.75 8.06
N ARG A 133 11.52 -1.88 6.98
CA ARG A 133 11.91 -1.36 5.66
C ARG A 133 12.11 0.15 5.68
N GLU A 134 11.23 0.89 6.35
CA GLU A 134 11.41 2.33 6.56
C GLU A 134 12.74 2.65 7.27
N SER A 135 13.08 1.89 8.31
CA SER A 135 14.34 2.06 9.04
C SER A 135 15.56 1.85 8.14
N GLN A 136 15.54 0.80 7.31
CA GLN A 136 16.62 0.50 6.36
C GLN A 136 16.76 1.61 5.30
N ILE A 137 15.64 2.12 4.77
CA ILE A 137 15.64 3.24 3.82
C ILE A 137 16.25 4.48 4.46
N LYS A 138 15.84 4.83 5.68
CA LYS A 138 16.37 6.01 6.41
C LYS A 138 17.87 5.89 6.65
N GLU A 139 18.37 4.71 6.99
CA GLU A 139 19.81 4.51 7.16
C GLU A 139 20.56 4.66 5.82
N ALA A 140 20.01 4.14 4.71
CA ALA A 140 20.64 4.25 3.39
C ALA A 140 20.78 5.71 2.92
N ILE A 141 19.79 6.59 3.23
CA ILE A 141 19.79 8.00 2.79
C ILE A 141 20.29 8.98 3.86
N LYS A 142 20.92 8.48 4.92
CA LYS A 142 21.35 9.29 6.06
C LYS A 142 22.43 10.32 5.69
N GLU A 143 23.42 9.89 4.95
CA GLU A 143 24.59 10.69 4.60
C GLU A 143 24.62 11.11 3.13
N THR A 144 23.81 10.47 2.29
CA THR A 144 23.84 10.66 0.82
C THR A 144 22.45 10.62 0.23
N ALA A 145 22.16 11.57 -0.65
CA ALA A 145 20.91 11.57 -1.39
C ALA A 145 20.92 10.45 -2.46
N LEU A 146 19.90 9.58 -2.43
CA LEU A 146 19.78 8.42 -3.32
C LEU A 146 18.42 8.39 -4.01
N THR A 147 18.36 7.76 -5.18
CA THR A 147 17.13 7.41 -5.89
C THR A 147 16.49 6.16 -5.29
N ALA A 148 15.21 5.92 -5.60
CA ALA A 148 14.53 4.70 -5.16
C ALA A 148 15.25 3.42 -5.64
N PHE A 149 15.80 3.43 -6.85
CA PHE A 149 16.55 2.31 -7.40
C PHE A 149 17.87 2.07 -6.63
N GLU A 150 18.69 3.11 -6.40
CA GLU A 150 19.94 3.01 -5.64
C GLU A 150 19.71 2.49 -4.21
N ILE A 151 18.64 2.93 -3.56
CA ILE A 151 18.24 2.41 -2.24
C ILE A 151 17.86 0.93 -2.35
N THR A 152 17.12 0.54 -3.39
CA THR A 152 16.71 -0.85 -3.60
C THR A 152 17.92 -1.76 -3.70
N GLU A 153 18.95 -1.39 -4.46
CA GLU A 153 20.17 -2.17 -4.58
C GLU A 153 20.89 -2.35 -3.24
N ILE A 154 20.83 -1.35 -2.34
CA ILE A 154 21.44 -1.43 -1.01
C ILE A 154 20.70 -2.38 -0.07
N ILE A 155 19.35 -2.32 -0.08
CA ILE A 155 18.54 -3.00 0.95
C ILE A 155 17.97 -4.35 0.51
N TYR A 156 18.05 -4.69 -0.79
CA TYR A 156 17.56 -5.95 -1.35
C TYR A 156 18.68 -6.71 -2.03
N THR A 157 19.61 -7.24 -1.24
CA THR A 157 20.83 -7.90 -1.73
C THR A 157 20.62 -9.29 -2.31
N ASP A 158 19.53 -9.98 -1.90
CA ASP A 158 19.31 -11.41 -2.18
C ASP A 158 17.96 -11.68 -2.89
N ILE A 159 17.47 -10.73 -3.69
CA ILE A 159 16.22 -10.93 -4.46
C ILE A 159 16.53 -11.27 -5.92
N ASP A 160 15.62 -12.01 -6.55
CA ASP A 160 15.68 -12.24 -7.99
C ASP A 160 15.60 -10.91 -8.75
N SER A 161 16.40 -10.76 -9.79
CA SER A 161 16.48 -9.53 -10.59
C SER A 161 15.14 -9.13 -11.21
N SER A 162 14.26 -10.08 -11.49
CA SER A 162 12.91 -9.83 -11.98
C SER A 162 12.02 -9.10 -10.97
N LEU A 163 12.36 -9.16 -9.68
CA LEU A 163 11.63 -8.49 -8.60
C LEU A 163 12.14 -7.07 -8.30
N ILE A 164 13.30 -6.68 -8.81
CA ILE A 164 13.89 -5.35 -8.59
C ILE A 164 12.91 -4.22 -8.94
N PRO A 165 12.20 -4.23 -10.10
CA PRO A 165 11.25 -3.16 -10.41
C PRO A 165 10.11 -3.04 -9.38
N ALA A 166 9.59 -4.17 -8.88
CA ALA A 166 8.55 -4.16 -7.85
C ALA A 166 9.07 -3.67 -6.49
N ALA A 167 10.29 -4.06 -6.13
CA ALA A 167 10.97 -3.58 -4.92
C ALA A 167 11.23 -2.07 -4.99
N THR A 168 11.68 -1.56 -6.14
CA THR A 168 11.90 -0.12 -6.36
C THR A 168 10.62 0.69 -6.18
N ARG A 169 9.49 0.21 -6.71
CA ARG A 169 8.19 0.86 -6.49
C ARG A 169 7.77 0.87 -5.02
N ASN A 170 8.03 -0.23 -4.29
CA ASN A 170 7.79 -0.25 -2.84
C ASN A 170 8.69 0.74 -2.09
N VAL A 171 9.97 0.84 -2.45
CA VAL A 171 10.88 1.88 -1.89
C VAL A 171 10.36 3.26 -2.19
N PHE A 172 9.95 3.53 -3.42
CA PHE A 172 9.39 4.82 -3.81
C PHE A 172 8.14 5.18 -3.01
N ALA A 173 7.25 4.21 -2.74
CA ALA A 173 6.10 4.41 -1.86
C ALA A 173 6.52 4.83 -0.43
N HIS A 174 7.60 4.24 0.11
CA HIS A 174 8.16 4.68 1.40
C HIS A 174 8.74 6.09 1.34
N LEU A 175 9.43 6.46 0.26
CA LEU A 175 9.98 7.82 0.11
C LEU A 175 8.87 8.86 0.06
N ILE A 176 7.78 8.60 -0.65
CA ILE A 176 6.61 9.50 -0.68
C ILE A 176 5.98 9.64 0.72
N ASP A 177 5.80 8.55 1.44
CA ASP A 177 5.24 8.58 2.80
C ASP A 177 6.15 9.37 3.77
N LEU A 178 7.46 9.17 3.69
CA LEU A 178 8.45 9.90 4.49
C LEU A 178 8.46 11.40 4.16
N ASP A 179 8.37 11.77 2.89
CA ASP A 179 8.26 13.17 2.44
C ASP A 179 6.97 13.83 2.95
N ALA A 180 5.83 13.14 2.83
CA ALA A 180 4.55 13.61 3.34
C ALA A 180 4.55 13.85 4.86
N ARG A 181 5.38 13.09 5.61
CA ARG A 181 5.61 13.27 7.06
C ARG A 181 6.70 14.29 7.39
N GLY A 182 7.34 14.91 6.39
CA GLY A 182 8.42 15.89 6.57
C GLY A 182 9.70 15.31 7.15
N LEU A 183 9.96 14.02 6.93
CA LEU A 183 11.15 13.31 7.41
C LEU A 183 12.27 13.25 6.38
N LEU A 184 11.95 13.40 5.11
CA LEU A 184 12.90 13.54 4.01
C LEU A 184 12.46 14.65 3.06
N LYS A 185 13.29 14.92 2.06
CA LYS A 185 12.97 15.82 0.95
C LYS A 185 13.56 15.27 -0.33
N PHE A 186 12.77 15.30 -1.40
CA PHE A 186 13.28 15.11 -2.75
C PHE A 186 14.06 16.34 -3.21
N GLN A 187 15.17 16.14 -3.93
CA GLN A 187 15.98 17.23 -4.47
C GLN A 187 15.27 17.97 -5.61
N ASP A 188 14.42 17.24 -6.35
CA ASP A 188 13.61 17.72 -7.44
C ASP A 188 12.13 17.39 -7.21
N ASN A 189 11.33 17.35 -8.27
CA ASN A 189 9.94 16.87 -8.20
C ASN A 189 9.89 15.41 -7.72
N ILE A 190 8.81 15.04 -7.04
CA ILE A 190 8.59 13.67 -6.55
C ILE A 190 8.55 12.72 -7.76
N SER A 191 9.55 11.87 -7.88
CA SER A 191 9.63 10.80 -8.89
C SER A 191 10.56 9.67 -8.42
N GLU A 192 10.43 8.48 -8.99
CA GLU A 192 11.33 7.35 -8.73
C GLU A 192 12.81 7.67 -9.04
N LYS A 193 13.05 8.58 -9.99
CA LYS A 193 14.39 8.98 -10.46
C LYS A 193 14.98 10.13 -9.65
N SER A 194 14.17 10.81 -8.84
CA SER A 194 14.63 11.91 -8.00
C SER A 194 15.34 11.39 -6.78
N LYS A 195 16.45 12.03 -6.43
CA LYS A 195 17.18 11.71 -5.20
C LYS A 195 16.45 12.28 -3.99
N ALA A 196 16.43 11.49 -2.91
CA ALA A 196 15.84 11.86 -1.65
C ALA A 196 16.88 11.78 -0.52
N MET A 197 16.79 12.66 0.46
CA MET A 197 17.66 12.73 1.63
C MET A 197 16.87 13.06 2.89
N LEU A 198 17.32 12.57 4.04
CA LEU A 198 16.71 12.92 5.32
C LEU A 198 16.79 14.44 5.58
N GLN A 199 15.72 14.99 6.17
CA GLN A 199 15.76 16.33 6.70
C GLN A 199 16.41 16.31 8.10
N HIS A 200 17.53 16.98 8.26
CA HIS A 200 18.09 17.26 9.58
C HIS A 200 17.24 18.36 10.24
N LYS A 201 16.67 18.03 11.39
CA LYS A 201 16.01 19.04 12.26
C LYS A 201 17.03 19.84 13.01
#